data_6500c01a6b2bbda87771d5cfa867da81
#
_entry.id   6500c01a6b2bbda87771d5cfa867da81
#
_cell.length_a   1.000
_cell.length_b   1.000
_cell.length_c   1.000
_cell.angle_alpha   90.00
_cell.angle_beta   90.00
_cell.angle_gamma   90.00
#
_symmetry.space_group_name_H-M   'P 1'
#
loop_
_entity.id
_entity.type
_entity.pdbx_description
1 polymer ?
#
loop_
_entity_poly.entity_id
_entity_poly.type
_entity_poly.pdbx_seq_one_letter_code
_entity_poly.pdbx_strand_id
1 'polypeptide(L)'
;MCIRDSYLAMKRGVEIEAVHFASPPYTSEQALQKAKDLTEKLTPYVGGIQFIEVPFTEIQEEIKAHSPQGYWMTLTRRMMLRLTDAIREMRHGLVIINGESLGQVASQTLHSMVAINEVTTTPIIRPVVTMDKTEIIELAEKVDTFDLAIQPFEDCCTIFAPPQPKTRPKLEKVLELEERFDIEGLMARCLAGLKIEEIMPARTEKNEEFADFL
;
A
#
# COMPACT_ATOMS: atom_id res chain seq x y z
N MET A 1 0.59 -0.63 -3.77
CA MET A 1 1.79 -1.33 -3.25
C MET A 1 3.05 -0.60 -3.67
N CYS A 2 4.02 -0.46 -2.75
CA CYS A 2 5.20 0.38 -2.91
C CYS A 2 6.44 -0.47 -3.21
N ILE A 3 6.56 -0.96 -4.43
CA ILE A 3 7.61 -1.92 -4.84
C ILE A 3 9.04 -1.40 -4.65
N ARG A 4 9.28 -0.13 -4.99
CA ARG A 4 10.62 0.47 -4.86
C ARG A 4 11.08 0.57 -3.41
N ASP A 5 10.16 0.90 -2.52
CA ASP A 5 10.40 0.95 -1.07
C ASP A 5 10.70 -0.43 -0.52
N SER A 6 9.91 -1.42 -0.94
CA SER A 6 10.13 -2.82 -0.59
C SER A 6 11.52 -3.28 -1.01
N TYR A 7 11.94 -3.01 -2.24
CA TYR A 7 13.29 -3.34 -2.71
C TYR A 7 14.38 -2.68 -1.85
N LEU A 8 14.23 -1.38 -1.54
CA LEU A 8 15.22 -0.67 -0.73
C LEU A 8 15.31 -1.21 0.70
N ALA A 9 14.20 -1.65 1.29
CA ALA A 9 14.17 -2.30 2.59
C ALA A 9 14.83 -3.69 2.54
N MET A 10 14.45 -4.51 1.56
CA MET A 10 15.03 -5.86 1.38
C MET A 10 16.53 -5.83 1.14
N LYS A 11 17.02 -4.82 0.41
CA LYS A 11 18.47 -4.59 0.23
C LYS A 11 19.22 -4.38 1.56
N ARG A 12 18.52 -4.04 2.63
CA ARG A 12 19.04 -3.90 4.01
C ARG A 12 18.81 -5.13 4.85
N GLY A 13 18.34 -6.24 4.26
CA GLY A 13 18.04 -7.48 4.98
C GLY A 13 16.73 -7.48 5.73
N VAL A 14 15.79 -6.58 5.39
CA VAL A 14 14.46 -6.55 5.99
C VAL A 14 13.57 -7.56 5.28
N GLU A 15 13.00 -8.50 6.01
CA GLU A 15 11.91 -9.34 5.54
C GLU A 15 10.63 -8.51 5.43
N ILE A 16 9.88 -8.69 4.35
CA ILE A 16 8.66 -7.92 4.08
C ILE A 16 7.46 -8.83 3.79
N GLU A 17 6.28 -8.34 4.15
CA GLU A 17 5.01 -8.81 3.66
C GLU A 17 4.32 -7.69 2.86
N ALA A 18 3.64 -8.03 1.78
CA ALA A 18 3.01 -7.07 0.89
C ALA A 18 1.53 -6.92 1.25
N VAL A 19 1.09 -5.70 1.56
CA VAL A 19 -0.32 -5.39 1.83
C VAL A 19 -0.90 -4.63 0.64
N HIS A 20 -1.99 -5.16 0.07
CA HIS A 20 -2.72 -4.56 -1.05
C HIS A 20 -4.19 -4.33 -0.70
N PHE A 21 -4.66 -3.09 -0.89
CA PHE A 21 -6.05 -2.72 -0.67
C PHE A 21 -6.84 -2.87 -1.96
N ALA A 22 -7.82 -3.77 -1.97
CA ALA A 22 -8.68 -4.05 -3.12
C ALA A 22 -10.09 -3.49 -2.89
N SER A 23 -10.64 -2.83 -3.91
CA SER A 23 -11.97 -2.22 -3.84
C SER A 23 -12.86 -2.65 -5.02
N PRO A 24 -13.16 -3.95 -5.18
CA PRO A 24 -14.12 -4.39 -6.18
C PRO A 24 -15.53 -3.84 -5.85
N PRO A 25 -16.39 -3.50 -6.85
CA PRO A 25 -16.13 -3.58 -8.29
C PRO A 25 -15.38 -2.38 -8.88
N TYR A 26 -14.94 -1.43 -8.06
CA TYR A 26 -14.29 -0.21 -8.51
C TYR A 26 -12.85 -0.47 -9.03
N THR A 27 -12.11 -1.37 -8.37
CA THR A 27 -10.82 -1.85 -8.90
C THR A 27 -11.02 -3.15 -9.68
N SER A 28 -10.29 -3.29 -10.79
CA SER A 28 -10.37 -4.47 -11.65
C SER A 28 -9.54 -5.64 -11.11
N GLU A 29 -9.84 -6.86 -11.57
CA GLU A 29 -8.98 -8.02 -11.31
C GLU A 29 -7.57 -7.85 -11.90
N GLN A 30 -7.45 -7.11 -13.01
CA GLN A 30 -6.16 -6.79 -13.61
C GLN A 30 -5.32 -5.89 -12.70
N ALA A 31 -5.92 -4.96 -11.93
CA ALA A 31 -5.22 -4.16 -10.94
C ALA A 31 -4.66 -5.02 -9.80
N LEU A 32 -5.42 -6.00 -9.32
CA LEU A 32 -4.96 -6.96 -8.33
C LEU A 32 -3.84 -7.85 -8.90
N GLN A 33 -4.01 -8.37 -10.13
CA GLN A 33 -2.98 -9.20 -10.77
C GLN A 33 -1.69 -8.42 -10.97
N LYS A 34 -1.75 -7.17 -11.45
CA LYS A 34 -0.59 -6.27 -11.52
C LYS A 34 0.15 -6.14 -10.19
N ALA A 35 -0.59 -6.04 -9.08
CA ALA A 35 0.03 -5.94 -7.75
C ALA A 35 0.76 -7.25 -7.37
N LYS A 36 0.20 -8.40 -7.72
CA LYS A 36 0.83 -9.72 -7.52
C LYS A 36 2.07 -9.89 -8.40
N ASP A 37 1.97 -9.55 -9.69
CA ASP A 37 3.10 -9.62 -10.63
C ASP A 37 4.25 -8.71 -10.19
N LEU A 38 3.95 -7.53 -9.68
CA LEU A 38 4.94 -6.63 -9.08
C LEU A 38 5.59 -7.23 -7.83
N THR A 39 4.83 -7.96 -7.01
CA THR A 39 5.37 -8.66 -5.84
C THR A 39 6.28 -9.80 -6.27
N GLU A 40 5.89 -10.56 -7.30
CA GLU A 40 6.69 -11.65 -7.87
C GLU A 40 8.07 -11.14 -8.35
N LYS A 41 8.14 -9.96 -8.97
CA LYS A 41 9.42 -9.32 -9.36
C LYS A 41 10.39 -9.09 -8.19
N LEU A 42 9.90 -9.05 -6.96
CA LEU A 42 10.73 -8.89 -5.76
C LEU A 42 11.18 -10.21 -5.15
N THR A 43 10.49 -11.30 -5.42
CA THR A 43 10.78 -12.61 -4.81
C THR A 43 12.18 -13.15 -5.07
N PRO A 44 12.87 -12.86 -6.21
CA PRO A 44 14.27 -13.27 -6.41
C PRO A 44 15.26 -12.72 -5.36
N TYR A 45 14.88 -11.66 -4.63
CA TYR A 45 15.72 -11.05 -3.60
C TYR A 45 15.56 -11.68 -2.21
N VAL A 46 14.43 -12.34 -1.93
CA VAL A 46 14.08 -12.82 -0.58
C VAL A 46 13.43 -14.20 -0.56
N GLY A 47 13.17 -14.82 -1.71
CA GLY A 47 12.35 -16.02 -1.82
C GLY A 47 10.86 -15.69 -1.88
N GLY A 48 10.00 -16.42 -1.18
CA GLY A 48 8.57 -16.14 -1.14
C GLY A 48 8.23 -14.86 -0.37
N ILE A 49 7.17 -14.18 -0.81
CA ILE A 49 6.61 -12.99 -0.13
C ILE A 49 5.14 -13.25 0.16
N GLN A 50 4.73 -13.08 1.41
CA GLN A 50 3.32 -13.13 1.80
C GLN A 50 2.59 -11.90 1.24
N PHE A 51 1.59 -12.14 0.41
CA PHE A 51 0.74 -11.11 -0.17
C PHE A 51 -0.62 -11.11 0.53
N ILE A 52 -0.98 -9.98 1.12
CA ILE A 52 -2.17 -9.79 1.92
C ILE A 52 -3.13 -8.87 1.18
N GLU A 53 -4.21 -9.44 0.65
CA GLU A 53 -5.31 -8.68 0.04
C GLU A 53 -6.30 -8.25 1.12
N VAL A 54 -6.53 -6.94 1.21
CA VAL A 54 -7.44 -6.32 2.18
C VAL A 54 -8.69 -5.82 1.45
N PRO A 55 -9.90 -6.33 1.75
CA PRO A 55 -11.12 -5.80 1.19
C PRO A 55 -11.39 -4.40 1.73
N PHE A 56 -11.46 -3.40 0.85
CA PHE A 56 -11.47 -2.00 1.26
C PHE A 56 -12.66 -1.18 0.75
N THR A 57 -13.53 -1.79 -0.05
CA THR A 57 -14.69 -1.14 -0.69
C THR A 57 -15.61 -0.45 0.31
N GLU A 58 -16.05 -1.18 1.34
CA GLU A 58 -17.01 -0.67 2.34
C GLU A 58 -16.47 0.59 3.03
N ILE A 59 -15.20 0.60 3.42
CA ILE A 59 -14.58 1.77 4.06
C ILE A 59 -14.58 2.99 3.13
N GLN A 60 -14.29 2.79 1.84
CA GLN A 60 -14.29 3.89 0.88
C GLN A 60 -15.69 4.44 0.62
N GLU A 61 -16.70 3.58 0.56
CA GLU A 61 -18.10 3.97 0.42
C GLU A 61 -18.59 4.75 1.65
N GLU A 62 -18.27 4.29 2.86
CA GLU A 62 -18.59 4.99 4.11
C GLU A 62 -17.92 6.37 4.18
N ILE A 63 -16.64 6.47 3.86
CA ILE A 63 -15.94 7.75 3.81
C ILE A 63 -16.63 8.71 2.83
N LYS A 64 -16.99 8.22 1.65
CA LYS A 64 -17.66 9.01 0.62
C LYS A 64 -19.05 9.47 1.04
N ALA A 65 -19.80 8.61 1.73
CA ALA A 65 -21.17 8.92 2.18
C ALA A 65 -21.21 9.93 3.33
N HIS A 66 -20.24 9.90 4.25
CA HIS A 66 -20.33 10.61 5.53
C HIS A 66 -19.31 11.73 5.72
N SER A 67 -18.45 12.00 4.73
CA SER A 67 -17.43 13.05 4.85
C SER A 67 -17.35 13.99 3.66
N PRO A 68 -16.88 15.24 3.86
CA PRO A 68 -16.65 16.17 2.77
C PRO A 68 -15.55 15.67 1.83
N GLN A 69 -15.78 15.85 0.54
CA GLN A 69 -14.90 15.36 -0.54
C GLN A 69 -13.41 15.72 -0.35
N GLY A 70 -13.11 16.93 0.10
CA GLY A 70 -11.72 17.37 0.33
C GLY A 70 -10.95 16.55 1.37
N TYR A 71 -11.64 15.81 2.25
CA TYR A 71 -11.04 14.97 3.31
C TYR A 71 -10.96 13.49 2.95
N TRP A 72 -11.59 13.04 1.86
CA TRP A 72 -11.62 11.62 1.49
C TRP A 72 -10.22 10.99 1.47
N MET A 73 -9.26 11.63 0.82
CA MET A 73 -7.90 11.09 0.73
C MET A 73 -7.23 10.95 2.10
N THR A 74 -7.41 11.93 2.99
CA THR A 74 -6.84 11.88 4.34
C THR A 74 -7.46 10.75 5.16
N LEU A 75 -8.81 10.64 5.16
CA LEU A 75 -9.52 9.59 5.89
C LEU A 75 -9.22 8.20 5.34
N THR A 76 -9.20 8.04 4.01
CA THR A 76 -8.82 6.78 3.35
C THR A 76 -7.41 6.33 3.78
N ARG A 77 -6.44 7.23 3.76
CA ARG A 77 -5.06 6.91 4.17
C ARG A 77 -4.94 6.59 5.65
N ARG A 78 -5.72 7.24 6.51
CA ARG A 78 -5.77 6.92 7.93
C ARG A 78 -6.31 5.50 8.16
N MET A 79 -7.40 5.13 7.47
CA MET A 79 -7.97 3.78 7.56
C MET A 79 -7.01 2.72 7.03
N MET A 80 -6.35 2.98 5.90
CA MET A 80 -5.30 2.09 5.36
C MET A 80 -4.17 1.90 6.39
N LEU A 81 -3.74 2.97 7.05
CA LEU A 81 -2.65 2.89 8.02
C LEU A 81 -3.07 2.13 9.28
N ARG A 82 -4.29 2.33 9.81
CA ARG A 82 -4.84 1.55 10.92
C ARG A 82 -4.90 0.06 10.59
N LEU A 83 -5.41 -0.30 9.42
CA LEU A 83 -5.49 -1.69 8.96
C LEU A 83 -4.10 -2.30 8.78
N THR A 84 -3.17 -1.55 8.17
CA THR A 84 -1.79 -2.02 8.02
C THR A 84 -1.12 -2.25 9.37
N ASP A 85 -1.36 -1.39 10.36
CA ASP A 85 -0.81 -1.54 11.71
C ASP A 85 -1.43 -2.73 12.45
N ALA A 86 -2.74 -2.94 12.33
CA ALA A 86 -3.41 -4.12 12.89
C ALA A 86 -2.89 -5.43 12.25
N ILE A 87 -2.72 -5.44 10.92
CA ILE A 87 -2.14 -6.59 10.20
C ILE A 87 -0.69 -6.82 10.65
N ARG A 88 0.12 -5.77 10.75
CA ARG A 88 1.50 -5.83 11.28
C ARG A 88 1.52 -6.50 12.66
N GLU A 89 0.63 -6.10 13.56
CA GLU A 89 0.55 -6.68 14.91
C GLU A 89 0.17 -8.15 14.85
N MET A 90 -0.86 -8.52 14.09
CA MET A 90 -1.29 -9.91 13.89
C MET A 90 -0.18 -10.78 13.28
N ARG A 91 0.68 -10.21 12.44
CA ARG A 91 1.77 -10.89 11.74
C ARG A 91 3.13 -10.74 12.43
N HIS A 92 3.16 -10.11 13.63
CA HIS A 92 4.37 -9.85 14.41
C HIS A 92 5.42 -8.98 13.69
N GLY A 93 4.98 -8.14 12.75
CA GLY A 93 5.85 -7.16 12.10
C GLY A 93 6.31 -6.07 13.06
N LEU A 94 7.49 -5.51 12.83
CA LEU A 94 8.08 -4.48 13.70
C LEU A 94 7.79 -3.06 13.23
N VAL A 95 7.69 -2.85 11.92
CA VAL A 95 7.56 -1.53 11.30
C VAL A 95 6.59 -1.59 10.12
N ILE A 96 6.13 -0.42 9.69
CA ILE A 96 5.39 -0.24 8.44
C ILE A 96 6.33 0.39 7.42
N ILE A 97 6.27 -0.06 6.17
CA ILE A 97 7.01 0.54 5.06
C ILE A 97 6.02 1.05 4.04
N ASN A 98 6.16 2.30 3.62
CA ASN A 98 5.35 2.86 2.55
C ASN A 98 6.17 3.72 1.57
N GLY A 99 5.63 3.90 0.35
CA GLY A 99 6.25 4.61 -0.77
C GLY A 99 5.84 6.07 -0.90
N GLU A 100 5.63 6.75 0.21
CA GLU A 100 5.33 8.18 0.16
C GLU A 100 6.59 8.99 -0.17
N SER A 101 6.46 9.90 -1.15
CA SER A 101 7.47 10.90 -1.50
C SER A 101 6.90 12.29 -1.29
N LEU A 102 7.67 13.17 -0.65
CA LEU A 102 7.21 14.52 -0.29
C LEU A 102 6.78 15.33 -1.51
N GLY A 103 5.59 15.90 -1.43
CA GLY A 103 5.07 16.84 -2.42
C GLY A 103 4.59 16.24 -3.74
N GLN A 104 4.64 14.93 -3.93
CA GLN A 104 4.22 14.30 -5.19
C GLN A 104 2.70 14.37 -5.40
N VAL A 105 1.92 14.18 -4.33
CA VAL A 105 0.44 14.27 -4.36
C VAL A 105 -0.07 14.94 -3.09
N ALA A 106 -1.33 15.32 -3.07
CA ALA A 106 -1.95 16.08 -1.98
C ALA A 106 -1.86 15.39 -0.59
N SER A 107 -1.88 14.07 -0.54
CA SER A 107 -1.72 13.30 0.71
C SER A 107 -0.27 13.21 1.19
N GLN A 108 0.70 13.63 0.38
CA GLN A 108 2.14 13.56 0.67
C GLN A 108 2.77 14.91 1.03
N THR A 109 1.97 15.89 1.46
CA THR A 109 2.46 17.08 2.12
C THR A 109 2.78 16.78 3.60
N LEU A 110 3.69 17.52 4.23
CA LEU A 110 4.01 17.35 5.65
C LEU A 110 2.77 17.47 6.54
N HIS A 111 1.86 18.41 6.24
CA HIS A 111 0.60 18.57 6.96
C HIS A 111 -0.31 17.35 6.83
N SER A 112 -0.42 16.78 5.62
CA SER A 112 -1.19 15.57 5.39
C SER A 112 -0.56 14.37 6.09
N MET A 113 0.76 14.21 6.02
CA MET A 113 1.47 13.14 6.70
C MET A 113 1.29 13.18 8.22
N VAL A 114 1.34 14.36 8.84
CA VAL A 114 1.07 14.51 10.28
C VAL A 114 -0.34 14.04 10.62
N ALA A 115 -1.36 14.52 9.89
CA ALA A 115 -2.74 14.12 10.14
C ALA A 115 -3.01 12.63 9.85
N ILE A 116 -2.29 12.02 8.89
CA ILE A 116 -2.42 10.60 8.55
C ILE A 116 -1.71 9.73 9.59
N ASN A 117 -0.51 10.10 10.00
CA ASN A 117 0.31 9.28 10.90
C ASN A 117 -0.18 9.25 12.34
N GLU A 118 -1.02 10.19 12.74
CA GLU A 118 -1.52 10.28 14.12
C GLU A 118 -2.23 9.00 14.59
N VAL A 119 -2.71 8.15 13.67
CA VAL A 119 -3.44 6.91 13.99
C VAL A 119 -2.56 5.79 14.54
N THR A 120 -1.23 5.91 14.49
CA THR A 120 -0.30 4.89 14.97
C THR A 120 0.98 5.50 15.52
N THR A 121 1.56 4.84 16.51
CA THR A 121 2.90 5.13 17.05
C THR A 121 3.96 4.19 16.49
N THR A 122 3.56 3.22 15.66
CA THR A 122 4.49 2.31 14.98
C THR A 122 5.42 3.07 14.05
N PRO A 123 6.72 2.81 14.05
CA PRO A 123 7.65 3.45 13.11
C PRO A 123 7.26 3.19 11.67
N ILE A 124 7.16 4.26 10.87
CA ILE A 124 6.88 4.19 9.43
C ILE A 124 8.13 4.57 8.67
N ILE A 125 8.70 3.60 7.98
CA ILE A 125 9.89 3.80 7.14
C ILE A 125 9.44 4.18 5.74
N ARG A 126 9.99 5.27 5.21
CA ARG A 126 9.70 5.83 3.88
C ARG A 126 10.99 5.94 3.07
N PRO A 127 11.45 4.85 2.45
CA PRO A 127 12.75 4.83 1.78
C PRO A 127 12.92 5.84 0.65
N VAL A 128 11.82 6.24 -0.02
CA VAL A 128 11.82 7.19 -1.14
C VAL A 128 11.31 8.59 -0.78
N VAL A 129 11.19 8.93 0.50
CA VAL A 129 10.53 10.17 0.96
C VAL A 129 11.15 11.44 0.39
N THR A 130 12.44 11.46 0.15
CA THR A 130 13.19 12.60 -0.40
C THR A 130 13.52 12.48 -1.88
N MET A 131 13.19 11.34 -2.51
CA MET A 131 13.45 11.11 -3.92
C MET A 131 12.44 11.87 -4.79
N ASP A 132 12.91 12.44 -5.88
CA ASP A 132 12.05 13.01 -6.90
C ASP A 132 11.47 11.92 -7.84
N LYS A 133 10.62 12.34 -8.78
CA LYS A 133 9.96 11.39 -9.70
C LYS A 133 10.97 10.69 -10.60
N THR A 134 12.04 11.36 -11.01
CA THR A 134 13.05 10.81 -11.92
C THR A 134 13.86 9.73 -11.21
N GLU A 135 14.33 10.00 -9.99
CA GLU A 135 15.05 9.03 -9.15
C GLU A 135 14.20 7.77 -8.88
N ILE A 136 12.88 7.95 -8.65
CA ILE A 136 11.95 6.83 -8.43
C ILE A 136 11.76 6.01 -9.70
N ILE A 137 11.75 6.63 -10.89
CA ILE A 137 11.66 5.94 -12.18
C ILE A 137 12.95 5.15 -12.43
N GLU A 138 14.12 5.75 -12.29
CA GLU A 138 15.42 5.08 -12.43
C GLU A 138 15.53 3.84 -11.54
N LEU A 139 15.02 3.96 -10.30
CA LEU A 139 14.97 2.82 -9.39
C LEU A 139 14.01 1.73 -9.90
N ALA A 140 12.85 2.09 -10.46
CA ALA A 140 11.89 1.14 -11.01
C ALA A 140 12.45 0.39 -12.23
N GLU A 141 13.18 1.08 -13.11
CA GLU A 141 13.88 0.50 -14.25
C GLU A 141 14.97 -0.47 -13.77
N LYS A 142 15.77 -0.05 -12.79
CA LYS A 142 16.85 -0.89 -12.22
C LYS A 142 16.36 -2.21 -11.65
N VAL A 143 15.15 -2.26 -11.10
CA VAL A 143 14.56 -3.47 -10.51
C VAL A 143 13.55 -4.16 -11.44
N ASP A 144 13.55 -3.80 -12.73
CA ASP A 144 12.70 -4.38 -13.78
C ASP A 144 11.20 -4.38 -13.43
N THR A 145 10.74 -3.27 -12.85
CA THR A 145 9.34 -3.09 -12.45
C THR A 145 8.65 -1.92 -13.15
N PHE A 146 9.38 -1.13 -13.94
CA PHE A 146 8.86 0.09 -14.55
C PHE A 146 7.71 -0.20 -15.52
N ASP A 147 7.92 -1.07 -16.52
CA ASP A 147 6.93 -1.37 -17.56
C ASP A 147 5.63 -1.95 -16.97
N LEU A 148 5.77 -2.78 -15.93
CA LEU A 148 4.63 -3.34 -15.21
C LEU A 148 3.92 -2.25 -14.38
N ALA A 149 4.67 -1.38 -13.74
CA ALA A 149 4.12 -0.31 -12.89
C ALA A 149 3.29 0.73 -13.68
N ILE A 150 3.67 1.03 -14.94
CA ILE A 150 2.97 2.02 -15.79
C ILE A 150 1.73 1.47 -16.48
N GLN A 151 1.40 0.18 -16.35
CA GLN A 151 0.17 -0.37 -16.93
C GLN A 151 -1.06 0.38 -16.44
N PRO A 152 -2.08 0.62 -17.30
CA PRO A 152 -3.20 1.53 -17.07
C PRO A 152 -4.29 0.92 -16.17
N PHE A 153 -3.92 0.20 -15.11
CA PHE A 153 -4.85 -0.34 -14.12
C PHE A 153 -4.83 0.53 -12.88
N GLU A 154 -6.00 1.09 -12.54
CA GLU A 154 -6.13 2.06 -11.47
C GLU A 154 -6.15 1.39 -10.09
N ASP A 155 -5.38 1.98 -9.16
CA ASP A 155 -5.41 1.61 -7.75
C ASP A 155 -6.64 2.20 -7.05
N CYS A 156 -7.05 1.59 -5.94
CA CYS A 156 -8.18 2.06 -5.12
C CYS A 156 -8.08 3.54 -4.71
N CYS A 157 -6.88 4.07 -4.51
CA CYS A 157 -6.65 5.47 -4.19
C CYS A 157 -6.97 6.42 -5.34
N THR A 158 -6.75 6.00 -6.59
CA THR A 158 -6.99 6.83 -7.78
C THR A 158 -8.48 6.98 -8.05
N ILE A 159 -9.24 5.88 -7.96
CA ILE A 159 -10.68 5.85 -8.26
C ILE A 159 -11.48 6.75 -7.31
N PHE A 160 -11.07 6.81 -6.05
CA PHE A 160 -11.71 7.63 -5.03
C PHE A 160 -10.99 8.98 -4.80
N ALA A 161 -10.06 9.36 -5.68
CA ALA A 161 -9.37 10.63 -5.56
C ALA A 161 -10.32 11.81 -5.83
N PRO A 162 -10.47 12.75 -4.90
CA PRO A 162 -11.31 13.92 -5.12
C PRO A 162 -10.63 14.90 -6.09
N PRO A 163 -11.39 15.68 -6.87
CA PRO A 163 -10.82 16.67 -7.80
C PRO A 163 -10.05 17.79 -7.08
N GLN A 164 -10.39 18.06 -5.82
CA GLN A 164 -9.73 19.10 -5.00
C GLN A 164 -9.42 18.57 -3.60
N PRO A 165 -8.41 17.69 -3.45
CA PRO A 165 -8.01 17.17 -2.15
C PRO A 165 -7.37 18.27 -1.29
N LYS A 166 -7.63 18.25 0.01
CA LYS A 166 -6.95 19.16 0.95
C LYS A 166 -5.49 18.76 1.12
N THR A 167 -4.60 19.73 0.89
CA THR A 167 -3.15 19.58 1.11
C THR A 167 -2.71 19.97 2.53
N ARG A 168 -3.60 20.61 3.29
CA ARG A 168 -3.37 21.02 4.68
C ARG A 168 -4.60 20.67 5.53
N PRO A 169 -4.89 19.37 5.72
CA PRO A 169 -6.01 18.96 6.59
C PRO A 169 -5.68 19.33 8.03
N LYS A 170 -6.67 19.91 8.74
CA LYS A 170 -6.57 20.15 10.17
C LYS A 170 -6.90 18.87 10.91
N LEU A 171 -6.03 18.44 11.83
CA LEU A 171 -6.21 17.21 12.59
C LEU A 171 -7.52 17.19 13.37
N GLU A 172 -7.87 18.30 14.04
CA GLU A 172 -9.10 18.39 14.83
C GLU A 172 -10.32 18.10 13.95
N LYS A 173 -10.31 18.63 12.68
CA LYS A 173 -11.41 18.39 11.76
C LYS A 173 -11.43 16.96 11.22
N VAL A 174 -10.28 16.33 11.08
CA VAL A 174 -10.18 14.91 10.69
C VAL A 174 -10.77 14.03 11.79
N LEU A 175 -10.42 14.27 13.05
CA LEU A 175 -10.95 13.54 14.20
C LEU A 175 -12.46 13.72 14.34
N GLU A 176 -12.98 14.95 14.23
CA GLU A 176 -14.44 15.22 14.22
C GLU A 176 -15.18 14.44 13.11
N LEU A 177 -14.56 14.31 11.95
CA LEU A 177 -15.16 13.56 10.84
C LEU A 177 -15.13 12.05 11.10
N GLU A 178 -14.11 11.54 11.75
CA GLU A 178 -13.99 10.12 12.11
C GLU A 178 -15.04 9.68 13.15
N GLU A 179 -15.53 10.58 14.00
CA GLU A 179 -16.63 10.28 14.93
C GLU A 179 -17.95 9.87 14.24
N ARG A 180 -18.06 10.10 12.93
CA ARG A 180 -19.23 9.72 12.12
C ARG A 180 -19.19 8.29 11.61
N PHE A 181 -18.07 7.59 11.81
CA PHE A 181 -17.84 6.24 11.31
C PHE A 181 -17.76 5.23 12.46
N ASP A 182 -18.29 4.05 12.22
CA ASP A 182 -18.00 2.87 13.05
C ASP A 182 -16.63 2.30 12.64
N ILE A 183 -15.54 2.98 13.05
CA ILE A 183 -14.17 2.60 12.70
C ILE A 183 -13.86 1.18 13.17
N GLU A 184 -14.23 0.82 14.38
CA GLU A 184 -13.94 -0.51 14.94
C GLU A 184 -14.66 -1.62 14.18
N GLY A 185 -15.94 -1.45 13.89
CA GLY A 185 -16.71 -2.40 13.10
C GLY A 185 -16.22 -2.53 11.66
N LEU A 186 -15.88 -1.41 11.00
CA LEU A 186 -15.29 -1.39 9.66
C LEU A 186 -13.96 -2.14 9.63
N MET A 187 -13.08 -1.88 10.59
CA MET A 187 -11.80 -2.58 10.70
C MET A 187 -11.99 -4.08 10.95
N ALA A 188 -12.89 -4.46 11.87
CA ALA A 188 -13.15 -5.86 12.18
C ALA A 188 -13.63 -6.63 10.94
N ARG A 189 -14.54 -6.06 10.15
CA ARG A 189 -15.04 -6.70 8.91
C ARG A 189 -13.94 -6.82 7.84
N CYS A 190 -13.11 -5.78 7.67
CA CYS A 190 -11.95 -5.84 6.77
C CYS A 190 -10.94 -6.91 7.18
N LEU A 191 -10.59 -6.97 8.48
CA LEU A 191 -9.64 -7.96 9.01
C LEU A 191 -10.19 -9.39 8.90
N ALA A 192 -11.50 -9.58 9.08
CA ALA A 192 -12.14 -10.90 8.88
C ALA A 192 -12.14 -11.35 7.42
N GLY A 193 -12.07 -10.42 6.47
CA GLY A 193 -12.08 -10.68 5.02
C GLY A 193 -10.70 -10.76 4.37
N LEU A 194 -9.61 -10.76 5.15
CA LEU A 194 -8.26 -10.86 4.59
C LEU A 194 -8.04 -12.14 3.79
N LYS A 195 -7.38 -12.02 2.65
CA LYS A 195 -6.85 -13.16 1.89
C LYS A 195 -5.33 -13.09 1.90
N ILE A 196 -4.69 -14.17 2.29
CA ILE A 196 -3.24 -14.27 2.39
C ILE A 196 -2.77 -15.40 1.48
N GLU A 197 -1.83 -15.09 0.61
CA GLU A 197 -1.20 -16.06 -0.27
C GLU A 197 0.32 -15.84 -0.32
N GLU A 198 1.07 -16.88 -0.57
CA GLU A 198 2.51 -16.77 -0.75
C GLU A 198 2.83 -16.67 -2.25
N ILE A 199 3.49 -15.59 -2.64
CA ILE A 199 3.99 -15.39 -4.00
C ILE A 199 5.44 -15.86 -4.05
N MET A 200 5.69 -16.89 -4.85
CA MET A 200 6.99 -17.50 -5.05
C MET A 200 7.68 -16.95 -6.31
N PRO A 201 9.01 -17.05 -6.42
CA PRO A 201 9.72 -16.73 -7.66
C PRO A 201 9.19 -17.56 -8.83
N ALA A 202 9.05 -16.93 -10.00
CA ALA A 202 8.77 -17.67 -11.23
C ALA A 202 9.82 -18.78 -11.42
N ARG A 203 9.36 -19.99 -11.72
CA ARG A 203 10.27 -21.10 -12.08
C ARG A 203 10.98 -20.71 -13.37
N THR A 204 12.29 -20.45 -13.29
CA THR A 204 13.13 -20.35 -14.49
C THR A 204 13.49 -21.76 -14.95
N GLU A 205 13.29 -22.06 -16.23
CA GLU A 205 13.64 -23.35 -16.87
C GLU A 205 15.09 -23.75 -16.64
N LYS A 206 15.95 -22.81 -16.24
CA LYS A 206 17.36 -23.10 -15.87
C LYS A 206 17.56 -23.96 -14.62
N ASN A 207 16.55 -24.13 -13.78
CA ASN A 207 16.66 -24.97 -12.59
C ASN A 207 16.36 -26.45 -12.87
N GLU A 208 15.79 -26.80 -14.02
CA GLU A 208 15.57 -28.20 -14.38
C GLU A 208 16.83 -28.90 -14.90
N GLU A 209 17.73 -28.16 -15.56
CA GLU A 209 18.99 -28.74 -16.03
C GLU A 209 20.01 -29.16 -14.92
N PHE A 210 19.82 -28.58 -13.70
CA PHE A 210 20.70 -28.93 -12.57
C PHE A 210 20.07 -29.96 -11.61
N ALA A 211 18.78 -30.25 -11.72
CA ALA A 211 18.10 -31.25 -10.89
C ALA A 211 18.49 -32.68 -11.28
N ASP A 212 18.91 -32.89 -12.52
CA ASP A 212 19.37 -34.22 -13.05
C ASP A 212 20.83 -34.54 -12.68
N PHE A 213 21.55 -33.66 -12.00
CA PHE A 213 22.94 -33.88 -11.58
C PHE A 213 23.15 -34.09 -10.07
N LEU A 214 22.07 -34.18 -9.28
CA LEU A 214 22.06 -34.53 -7.86
C LEU A 214 21.33 -35.82 -7.59
#